data_0cc5b8e4b20af00bbbe7ae21c7044f93
#
_entry.id   0cc5b8e4b20af00bbbe7ae21c7044f93
#
_cell.length_a   1.000
_cell.length_b   1.000
_cell.length_c   1.000
_cell.angle_alpha   90.00
_cell.angle_beta   90.00
_cell.angle_gamma   90.00
#
_symmetry.space_group_name_H-M   'P 1'
#
loop_
_entity.id
_entity.type
_entity.pdbx_description
1 polymer ?
#
loop_
_entity_poly.entity_id
_entity_poly.type
_entity_poly.pdbx_seq_one_letter_code
_entity_poly.pdbx_strand_id
1 'polypeptide(L)'
;AADSFDYVRAQDVLEHVQDFFGVMEELHRVCRDGAEILVRMPFMSSLHFATDPTHRRAGTSATFDYFDPTRPLGRYAYSPARFERVSFHYGRFYPGKVGKLFKLIDRVLVPYCERNATSYEHYFAYVYPMHDVTYTLRAIKR
;
A
#
# COMPACT_ATOMS: atom_id res chain seq x y z
N ALA A 1 -9.02 23.49 0.02
CA ALA A 1 -7.83 24.34 -0.20
C ALA A 1 -6.67 23.47 -0.68
N ALA A 2 -5.76 24.00 -1.52
CA ALA A 2 -4.52 23.35 -1.85
C ALA A 2 -3.52 23.50 -0.68
N ASP A 3 -2.52 22.60 -0.59
CA ASP A 3 -1.40 22.69 0.36
C ASP A 3 -1.83 22.97 1.81
N SER A 4 -2.83 22.20 2.27
CA SER A 4 -3.49 22.46 3.56
C SER A 4 -3.17 21.42 4.63
N PHE A 5 -2.73 20.20 4.23
CA PHE A 5 -2.53 19.09 5.15
C PHE A 5 -1.06 18.69 5.19
N ASP A 6 -0.57 18.43 6.41
CA ASP A 6 0.77 17.89 6.67
C ASP A 6 0.74 16.37 6.85
N TYR A 7 -0.44 15.82 7.15
CA TYR A 7 -0.67 14.39 7.32
C TYR A 7 -2.05 13.99 6.83
N VAL A 8 -2.13 12.89 6.09
CA VAL A 8 -3.38 12.27 5.65
C VAL A 8 -3.36 10.77 5.95
N ARG A 9 -4.50 10.23 6.35
CA ARG A 9 -4.68 8.80 6.58
C ARG A 9 -5.82 8.28 5.74
N ALA A 10 -5.52 7.35 4.83
CA ALA A 10 -6.47 6.65 3.97
C ALA A 10 -6.40 5.15 4.28
N GLN A 11 -7.29 4.67 5.14
CA GLN A 11 -7.34 3.26 5.51
C GLN A 11 -8.61 2.63 4.97
N ASP A 12 -8.45 1.53 4.23
CA ASP A 12 -9.54 0.76 3.65
C ASP A 12 -10.50 1.66 2.83
N VAL A 13 -9.93 2.52 1.98
CA VAL A 13 -10.64 3.51 1.14
C VAL A 13 -10.25 3.37 -0.32
N LEU A 14 -8.93 3.30 -0.62
CA LEU A 14 -8.45 3.40 -1.99
C LEU A 14 -8.79 2.17 -2.85
N GLU A 15 -9.04 1.03 -2.23
CA GLU A 15 -9.51 -0.18 -2.90
C GLU A 15 -10.93 -0.05 -3.47
N HIS A 16 -11.74 0.86 -2.93
CA HIS A 16 -13.12 1.08 -3.36
C HIS A 16 -13.28 2.16 -4.44
N VAL A 17 -12.31 3.10 -4.53
CA VAL A 17 -12.46 4.25 -5.42
C VAL A 17 -12.42 3.84 -6.90
N GLN A 18 -13.28 4.44 -7.71
CA GLN A 18 -13.33 4.19 -9.14
C GLN A 18 -12.16 4.85 -9.87
N ASP A 19 -11.97 6.14 -9.64
CA ASP A 19 -10.88 6.92 -10.19
C ASP A 19 -9.72 7.02 -9.22
N PHE A 20 -8.83 6.04 -9.28
CA PHE A 20 -7.67 5.96 -8.41
C PHE A 20 -6.67 7.09 -8.66
N PHE A 21 -6.42 7.41 -9.93
CA PHE A 21 -5.48 8.47 -10.28
C PHE A 21 -6.00 9.84 -9.87
N GLY A 22 -7.27 10.13 -10.13
CA GLY A 22 -7.90 11.40 -9.72
C GLY A 22 -7.88 11.60 -8.20
N VAL A 23 -8.10 10.52 -7.41
CA VAL A 23 -7.99 10.60 -5.95
C VAL A 23 -6.55 10.84 -5.52
N MET A 24 -5.56 10.19 -6.14
CA MET A 24 -4.14 10.44 -5.83
C MET A 24 -3.71 11.86 -6.20
N GLU A 25 -4.21 12.40 -7.31
CA GLU A 25 -3.97 13.79 -7.72
C GLU A 25 -4.58 14.78 -6.72
N GLU A 26 -5.79 14.51 -6.25
CA GLU A 26 -6.44 15.34 -5.24
C GLU A 26 -5.71 15.25 -3.87
N LEU A 27 -5.28 14.06 -3.44
CA LEU A 27 -4.42 13.90 -2.27
C LEU A 27 -3.13 14.72 -2.42
N HIS A 28 -2.48 14.62 -3.57
CA HIS A 28 -1.31 15.42 -3.87
C HIS A 28 -1.62 16.92 -3.80
N ARG A 29 -2.72 17.38 -4.41
CA ARG A 29 -3.11 18.79 -4.44
C ARG A 29 -3.32 19.37 -3.03
N VAL A 30 -3.99 18.62 -2.12
CA VAL A 30 -4.33 19.12 -0.79
C VAL A 30 -3.19 18.99 0.23
N CYS A 31 -2.25 18.07 0.02
CA CYS A 31 -1.07 17.91 0.85
C CYS A 31 -0.04 19.01 0.60
N ARG A 32 0.69 19.41 1.63
CA ARG A 32 1.89 20.24 1.50
C ARG A 32 3.06 19.44 0.95
N ASP A 33 4.08 20.15 0.47
CA ASP A 33 5.37 19.51 0.15
C ASP A 33 5.95 18.84 1.38
N GLY A 34 6.36 17.57 1.26
CA GLY A 34 6.84 16.76 2.36
C GLY A 34 5.77 16.16 3.28
N ALA A 35 4.48 16.44 3.04
CA ALA A 35 3.38 15.86 3.83
C ALA A 35 3.39 14.33 3.75
N GLU A 36 3.07 13.69 4.88
CA GLU A 36 3.02 12.24 4.99
C GLU A 36 1.60 11.72 4.73
N ILE A 37 1.50 10.68 3.93
CA ILE A 37 0.23 9.98 3.66
C ILE A 37 0.37 8.52 4.08
N LEU A 38 -0.40 8.10 5.07
CA LEU A 38 -0.52 6.71 5.47
C LEU A 38 -1.67 6.06 4.72
N VAL A 39 -1.35 5.08 3.89
CA VAL A 39 -2.35 4.30 3.14
C VAL A 39 -2.34 2.86 3.63
N ARG A 40 -3.52 2.29 3.92
CA ARG A 40 -3.69 0.84 4.10
C ARG A 40 -4.75 0.34 3.12
N MET A 41 -4.48 -0.80 2.51
CA MET A 41 -5.43 -1.48 1.61
C MET A 41 -5.21 -3.00 1.63
N PRO A 42 -6.18 -3.82 1.23
CA PRO A 42 -6.04 -5.26 1.18
C PRO A 42 -4.89 -5.67 0.26
N PHE A 43 -4.11 -6.67 0.69
CA PHE A 43 -3.05 -7.24 -0.14
C PHE A 43 -3.64 -8.17 -1.22
N MET A 44 -2.93 -8.35 -2.33
CA MET A 44 -3.42 -9.07 -3.51
C MET A 44 -3.84 -10.53 -3.23
N SER A 45 -3.24 -11.20 -2.25
CA SER A 45 -3.59 -12.58 -1.86
C SER A 45 -4.53 -12.65 -0.64
N SER A 46 -5.06 -11.52 -0.19
CA SER A 46 -5.93 -11.44 0.97
C SER A 46 -7.31 -12.02 0.70
N LEU A 47 -7.79 -12.89 1.60
CA LEU A 47 -9.19 -13.30 1.62
C LEU A 47 -10.12 -12.09 1.77
N HIS A 48 -9.72 -11.08 2.53
CA HIS A 48 -10.47 -9.85 2.72
C HIS A 48 -10.68 -9.10 1.40
N PHE A 49 -9.65 -9.04 0.54
CA PHE A 49 -9.80 -8.48 -0.80
C PHE A 49 -10.86 -9.21 -1.63
N ALA A 50 -10.82 -10.54 -1.63
CA ALA A 50 -11.71 -11.36 -2.44
C ALA A 50 -13.16 -11.45 -1.89
N THR A 51 -13.35 -11.19 -0.59
CA THR A 51 -14.67 -11.33 0.06
C THR A 51 -15.57 -10.12 -0.19
N ASP A 52 -15.01 -8.90 -0.24
CA ASP A 52 -15.81 -7.70 -0.44
C ASP A 52 -16.02 -7.42 -1.94
N PRO A 53 -17.28 -7.49 -2.46
CA PRO A 53 -17.56 -7.30 -3.88
C PRO A 53 -17.36 -5.85 -4.36
N THR A 54 -17.16 -4.90 -3.45
CA THR A 54 -16.92 -3.49 -3.79
C THR A 54 -15.44 -3.15 -3.98
N HIS A 55 -14.52 -4.08 -3.66
CA HIS A 55 -13.10 -3.93 -3.89
C HIS A 55 -12.78 -3.97 -5.39
N ARG A 56 -12.13 -2.93 -5.87
CA ARG A 56 -11.74 -2.76 -7.27
C ARG A 56 -10.27 -3.08 -7.53
N ARG A 57 -9.43 -2.93 -6.51
CA ARG A 57 -7.97 -3.18 -6.58
C ARG A 57 -7.40 -3.65 -5.26
N ALA A 58 -6.38 -4.46 -5.37
CA ALA A 58 -5.54 -4.85 -4.25
C ALA A 58 -4.20 -4.11 -4.27
N GLY A 59 -3.53 -4.09 -3.12
CA GLY A 59 -2.18 -3.56 -2.99
C GLY A 59 -1.09 -4.62 -3.17
N THR A 60 0.07 -4.19 -3.66
CA THR A 60 1.34 -4.91 -3.66
C THR A 60 2.45 -4.00 -3.13
N SER A 61 3.64 -4.51 -2.86
CA SER A 61 4.76 -3.66 -2.43
C SER A 61 5.05 -2.50 -3.39
N ALA A 62 4.72 -2.64 -4.67
CA ALA A 62 5.03 -1.69 -5.74
C ALA A 62 3.83 -0.83 -6.22
N THR A 63 2.66 -0.95 -5.60
CA THR A 63 1.44 -0.25 -6.06
C THR A 63 1.65 1.25 -6.24
N PHE A 64 2.37 1.90 -5.33
CA PHE A 64 2.60 3.35 -5.39
C PHE A 64 3.91 3.74 -6.09
N ASP A 65 4.70 2.79 -6.58
CA ASP A 65 5.94 3.08 -7.31
C ASP A 65 5.68 3.80 -8.65
N TYR A 66 4.45 3.74 -9.19
CA TYR A 66 4.03 4.53 -10.36
C TYR A 66 3.99 6.04 -10.12
N PHE A 67 3.89 6.46 -8.85
CA PHE A 67 3.90 7.86 -8.47
C PHE A 67 5.28 8.33 -7.97
N ASP A 68 6.23 7.41 -7.79
CA ASP A 68 7.57 7.70 -7.27
C ASP A 68 8.56 7.87 -8.42
N PRO A 69 9.02 9.12 -8.70
CA PRO A 69 9.92 9.39 -9.81
C PRO A 69 11.31 8.73 -9.65
N THR A 70 11.65 8.27 -8.46
CA THR A 70 12.92 7.57 -8.18
C THR A 70 12.86 6.08 -8.49
N ARG A 71 11.66 5.53 -8.69
CA ARG A 71 11.41 4.11 -8.96
C ARG A 71 11.29 3.83 -10.46
N PRO A 72 11.66 2.60 -10.91
CA PRO A 72 11.53 2.25 -12.33
C PRO A 72 10.11 2.41 -12.90
N LEU A 73 9.06 2.16 -12.10
CA LEU A 73 7.67 2.29 -12.54
C LEU A 73 7.22 3.76 -12.65
N GLY A 74 7.85 4.68 -11.91
CA GLY A 74 7.55 6.11 -11.99
C GLY A 74 7.83 6.74 -13.35
N ARG A 75 8.68 6.13 -14.17
CA ARG A 75 8.96 6.58 -15.54
C ARG A 75 7.75 6.52 -16.49
N TYR A 76 6.72 5.72 -16.18
CA TYR A 76 5.51 5.66 -17.00
C TYR A 76 4.67 6.94 -16.92
N ALA A 77 4.85 7.74 -15.85
CA ALA A 77 4.23 9.06 -15.68
C ALA A 77 2.71 9.09 -15.96
N TYR A 78 1.98 8.09 -15.44
CA TYR A 78 0.52 7.99 -15.62
C TYR A 78 -0.26 9.13 -14.95
N SER A 79 0.37 9.84 -13.99
CA SER A 79 -0.22 10.96 -13.28
C SER A 79 0.83 12.04 -13.05
N PRO A 80 0.44 13.34 -13.00
CA PRO A 80 1.32 14.41 -12.55
C PRO A 80 1.60 14.39 -11.04
N ALA A 81 0.79 13.68 -10.25
CA ALA A 81 1.00 13.55 -8.82
C ALA A 81 2.29 12.76 -8.53
N ARG A 82 3.09 13.27 -7.59
CA ARG A 82 4.39 12.66 -7.23
C ARG A 82 4.45 12.39 -5.74
N PHE A 83 4.78 11.16 -5.40
CA PHE A 83 4.98 10.71 -4.02
C PHE A 83 6.24 9.85 -3.93
N GLU A 84 7.07 10.09 -2.95
CA GLU A 84 8.11 9.15 -2.55
C GLU A 84 7.47 8.02 -1.73
N ARG A 85 7.68 6.77 -2.09
CA ARG A 85 7.31 5.65 -1.22
C ARG A 85 8.39 5.43 -0.15
N VAL A 86 8.17 6.00 1.03
CA VAL A 86 9.12 5.94 2.16
C VAL A 86 9.24 4.50 2.69
N SER A 87 8.10 3.83 2.90
CA SER A 87 8.07 2.45 3.38
C SER A 87 6.78 1.73 2.97
N PHE A 88 6.79 0.41 3.11
CA PHE A 88 5.60 -0.41 3.14
C PHE A 88 5.78 -1.52 4.18
N HIS A 89 4.64 -2.03 4.70
CA HIS A 89 4.61 -3.13 5.66
C HIS A 89 3.44 -4.05 5.37
N TYR A 90 3.67 -5.35 5.41
CA TYR A 90 2.61 -6.34 5.31
C TYR A 90 1.94 -6.55 6.66
N GLY A 91 0.61 -6.57 6.66
CA GLY A 91 -0.21 -6.93 7.80
C GLY A 91 -0.72 -8.37 7.73
N ARG A 92 -0.94 -8.97 8.90
CA ARG A 92 -1.52 -10.31 9.04
C ARG A 92 -2.71 -10.28 9.98
N PHE A 93 -3.74 -11.06 9.65
CA PHE A 93 -4.87 -11.30 10.51
C PHE A 93 -4.77 -12.69 11.14
N TYR A 94 -4.99 -12.79 12.44
CA TYR A 94 -4.74 -14.01 13.23
C TYR A 94 -6.04 -14.52 13.87
N PRO A 95 -6.96 -15.14 13.11
CA PRO A 95 -8.17 -15.69 13.69
C PRO A 95 -7.91 -16.97 14.46
N GLY A 96 -8.65 -17.14 15.57
CA GLY A 96 -8.66 -18.39 16.34
C GLY A 96 -7.35 -18.72 17.07
N LYS A 97 -7.31 -19.95 17.60
CA LYS A 97 -6.17 -20.43 18.43
C LYS A 97 -4.89 -20.63 17.62
N VAL A 98 -5.01 -21.08 16.38
CA VAL A 98 -3.87 -21.31 15.46
C VAL A 98 -3.17 -19.99 15.11
N GLY A 99 -3.91 -18.89 15.05
CA GLY A 99 -3.35 -17.57 14.78
C GLY A 99 -2.28 -17.14 15.79
N LYS A 100 -2.37 -17.56 17.06
CA LYS A 100 -1.36 -17.23 18.06
C LYS A 100 0.03 -17.82 17.74
N LEU A 101 0.07 -19.03 17.19
CA LEU A 101 1.33 -19.66 16.75
C LEU A 101 1.91 -18.91 15.55
N PHE A 102 1.08 -18.60 14.57
CA PHE A 102 1.50 -17.81 13.40
C PHE A 102 2.03 -16.44 13.79
N LYS A 103 1.43 -15.76 14.76
CA LYS A 103 1.91 -14.46 15.24
C LYS A 103 3.36 -14.49 15.74
N LEU A 104 3.81 -15.63 16.31
CA LEU A 104 5.20 -15.78 16.73
C LEU A 104 6.14 -15.97 15.53
N ILE A 105 5.73 -16.81 14.58
CA ILE A 105 6.49 -17.07 13.34
C ILE A 105 6.62 -15.79 12.52
N ASP A 106 5.56 -14.99 12.43
CA ASP A 106 5.50 -13.77 11.65
C ASP A 106 6.43 -12.65 12.12
N ARG A 107 6.91 -12.71 13.37
CA ARG A 107 7.96 -11.79 13.84
C ARG A 107 9.25 -11.87 13.02
N VAL A 108 9.49 -13.03 12.41
CA VAL A 108 10.68 -13.26 11.56
C VAL A 108 10.29 -13.32 10.10
N LEU A 109 9.18 -14.01 9.79
CA LEU A 109 8.82 -14.31 8.42
C LEU A 109 8.27 -13.08 7.67
N VAL A 110 7.47 -12.22 8.31
CA VAL A 110 6.96 -11.00 7.68
C VAL A 110 8.09 -10.05 7.30
N PRO A 111 9.03 -9.68 8.18
CA PRO A 111 10.19 -8.86 7.78
C PRO A 111 11.06 -9.51 6.69
N TYR A 112 11.18 -10.83 6.67
CA TYR A 112 11.87 -11.53 5.59
C TYR A 112 11.14 -11.37 4.25
N CYS A 113 9.80 -11.52 4.23
CA CYS A 113 8.97 -11.29 3.05
C CYS A 113 9.07 -9.84 2.55
N GLU A 114 9.07 -8.86 3.47
CA GLU A 114 9.21 -7.43 3.11
C GLU A 114 10.56 -7.13 2.45
N ARG A 115 11.66 -7.69 2.97
CA ARG A 115 13.00 -7.55 2.37
C ARG A 115 13.11 -8.19 0.99
N ASN A 116 12.34 -9.24 0.75
CA ASN A 116 12.34 -10.02 -0.49
C ASN A 116 11.00 -9.91 -1.21
N ALA A 117 10.36 -8.73 -1.17
CA ALA A 117 8.97 -8.53 -1.60
C ALA A 117 8.69 -9.04 -3.00
N THR A 118 9.55 -8.74 -3.98
CA THR A 118 9.39 -9.20 -5.35
C THR A 118 9.31 -10.73 -5.45
N SER A 119 10.24 -11.44 -4.81
CA SER A 119 10.24 -12.92 -4.82
C SER A 119 9.06 -13.49 -4.04
N TYR A 120 8.74 -12.88 -2.90
CA TYR A 120 7.58 -13.28 -2.10
C TYR A 120 6.29 -13.12 -2.90
N GLU A 121 6.06 -11.96 -3.51
CA GLU A 121 4.84 -11.66 -4.27
C GLU A 121 4.69 -12.55 -5.51
N HIS A 122 5.79 -12.88 -6.21
CA HIS A 122 5.74 -13.74 -7.39
C HIS A 122 5.51 -15.22 -7.08
N TYR A 123 6.09 -15.75 -6.02
CA TYR A 123 6.16 -17.19 -5.81
C TYR A 123 5.40 -17.70 -4.58
N PHE A 124 5.26 -16.86 -3.54
CA PHE A 124 4.81 -17.32 -2.23
C PHE A 124 3.57 -16.62 -1.69
N ALA A 125 3.11 -15.54 -2.32
CA ALA A 125 2.01 -14.73 -1.78
C ALA A 125 0.71 -15.52 -1.57
N TYR A 126 0.42 -16.51 -2.39
CA TYR A 126 -0.76 -17.36 -2.25
C TYR A 126 -0.54 -18.60 -1.37
N VAL A 127 0.71 -18.94 -1.08
CA VAL A 127 1.07 -20.03 -0.16
C VAL A 127 1.08 -19.52 1.29
N TYR A 128 1.55 -18.29 1.47
CA TYR A 128 1.61 -17.61 2.76
C TYR A 128 0.99 -16.20 2.66
N PRO A 129 -0.35 -16.10 2.54
CA PRO A 129 -1.02 -14.85 2.20
C PRO A 129 -0.90 -13.81 3.31
N MET A 130 -0.62 -12.56 2.94
CA MET A 130 -0.76 -11.40 3.81
C MET A 130 -2.20 -10.88 3.77
N HIS A 131 -2.61 -10.15 4.82
CA HIS A 131 -3.96 -9.63 4.93
C HIS A 131 -4.10 -8.26 4.27
N ASP A 132 -3.21 -7.35 4.63
CA ASP A 132 -3.17 -5.99 4.11
C ASP A 132 -1.73 -5.54 3.84
N VAL A 133 -1.59 -4.42 3.20
CA VAL A 133 -0.34 -3.70 3.05
C VAL A 133 -0.57 -2.23 3.42
N THR A 134 0.32 -1.72 4.26
CA THR A 134 0.33 -0.33 4.71
C THR A 134 1.54 0.38 4.11
N TYR A 135 1.32 1.54 3.52
CA TYR A 135 2.37 2.36 2.91
C TYR A 135 2.49 3.69 3.65
N THR A 136 3.72 4.16 3.77
CA THR A 136 4.02 5.56 4.09
C THR A 136 4.51 6.23 2.82
N LEU A 137 3.76 7.22 2.36
CA LEU A 137 4.08 8.03 1.19
C LEU A 137 4.43 9.45 1.66
N ARG A 138 5.29 10.13 0.92
CA ARG A 138 5.61 11.55 1.12
C ARG A 138 5.30 12.33 -0.15
N ALA A 139 4.50 13.38 -0.04
CA ALA A 139 4.17 14.24 -1.18
C ALA A 139 5.41 15.03 -1.67
N ILE A 140 5.61 15.08 -2.99
CA ILE A 140 6.70 15.84 -3.64
C ILE A 140 6.06 16.88 -4.54
N LYS A 141 6.28 18.18 -4.23
CA LYS A 141 5.72 19.30 -4.99
C LYS A 141 6.69 19.93 -5.99
N ARG A 142 7.96 19.57 -5.91
CA ARG A 142 9.05 20.16 -6.71
C ARG A 142 9.63 19.17 -7.71
#